data_ae1a83e29e3e6bb2f4d8a9d0f72bcc8f
#
_entry.id   ae1a83e29e3e6bb2f4d8a9d0f72bcc8f
#
_cell.length_a   1.000
_cell.length_b   1.000
_cell.length_c   1.000
_cell.angle_alpha   90.00
_cell.angle_beta   90.00
_cell.angle_gamma   90.00
#
_symmetry.space_group_name_H-M   'P 1'
#
loop_
_entity.id
_entity.type
_entity.pdbx_description
1 polymer ?
#
loop_
_entity_poly.entity_id
_entity_poly.type
_entity_poly.pdbx_seq_one_letter_code
_entity_poly.pdbx_strand_id
1 'polypeptide(L)'
;MKNSRLVAYPAILDDRDNEKGFYTVTFPDVPAAISQGKGIAEAIINGASALGLVLYDAKSLPERSDADIVKKDNEGTVVTYIAVDLNEAKKNVTLPVVKKNTTLPGDLAKKAEAAGINFSQTLKEALEKKLN
;
A
#
# COMPACT_ATOMS: atom_id res chain seq x y z
N MET A 1 8.01 -16.25 -12.41
CA MET A 1 6.72 -16.38 -11.71
C MET A 1 5.58 -16.22 -12.71
N LYS A 2 4.68 -17.16 -12.70
CA LYS A 2 3.48 -17.06 -13.54
C LYS A 2 2.60 -15.92 -13.03
N ASN A 3 2.05 -15.16 -13.94
CA ASN A 3 1.11 -14.07 -13.65
C ASN A 3 1.68 -12.89 -12.86
N SER A 4 3.00 -12.73 -12.85
CA SER A 4 3.58 -11.52 -12.27
C SER A 4 3.54 -10.38 -13.30
N ARG A 5 3.31 -9.16 -12.81
CA ARG A 5 3.38 -7.93 -13.60
C ARG A 5 4.36 -6.98 -12.92
N LEU A 6 5.64 -7.26 -13.10
CA LEU A 6 6.69 -6.50 -12.45
C LEU A 6 6.97 -5.20 -13.20
N VAL A 7 6.96 -4.09 -12.49
CA VAL A 7 7.36 -2.79 -13.00
C VAL A 7 8.36 -2.16 -12.05
N ALA A 8 9.19 -1.24 -12.57
CA ALA A 8 10.12 -0.46 -11.77
C ALA A 8 10.20 0.94 -12.35
N TYR A 9 10.22 1.93 -11.48
CA TYR A 9 10.34 3.34 -11.86
C TYR A 9 11.33 4.03 -10.94
N PRO A 10 12.07 5.03 -11.44
CA PRO A 10 12.94 5.80 -10.56
C PRO A 10 12.13 6.60 -9.57
N ALA A 11 12.57 6.55 -8.32
CA ALA A 11 11.96 7.27 -7.21
C ALA A 11 12.96 8.24 -6.62
N ILE A 12 12.48 9.38 -6.17
CA ILE A 12 13.26 10.40 -5.47
C ILE A 12 12.89 10.30 -3.99
N LEU A 13 13.88 10.00 -3.16
CA LEU A 13 13.74 9.97 -1.72
C LEU A 13 14.39 11.24 -1.17
N ASP A 14 13.58 12.17 -0.70
CA ASP A 14 14.01 13.51 -0.34
C ASP A 14 13.69 13.84 1.12
N ASP A 15 14.72 14.09 1.92
CA ASP A 15 14.55 14.48 3.33
C ASP A 15 14.93 15.95 3.59
N ARG A 16 15.20 16.73 2.55
CA ARG A 16 15.72 18.11 2.71
C ARG A 16 14.73 19.05 3.39
N ASP A 17 13.43 18.83 3.18
CA ASP A 17 12.36 19.65 3.78
C ASP A 17 11.75 18.98 5.02
N ASN A 18 12.29 17.85 5.43
CA ASN A 18 11.81 17.06 6.56
C ASN A 18 12.91 16.93 7.62
N GLU A 19 12.58 16.30 8.73
CA GLU A 19 13.57 15.84 9.69
C GLU A 19 14.53 14.88 8.98
N LYS A 20 15.84 14.97 9.28
CA LYS A 20 16.85 14.14 8.63
C LYS A 20 16.48 12.65 8.74
N GLY A 21 16.53 11.96 7.62
CA GLY A 21 16.17 10.54 7.53
C GLY A 21 14.69 10.28 7.36
N PHE A 22 13.87 11.31 7.37
CA PHE A 22 12.44 11.17 7.06
C PHE A 22 12.21 11.60 5.61
N TYR A 23 11.98 10.63 4.75
CA TYR A 23 11.94 10.84 3.30
C TYR A 23 10.53 11.02 2.76
N THR A 24 10.36 11.99 1.88
CA THR A 24 9.22 12.05 0.97
C THR A 24 9.62 11.30 -0.30
N VAL A 25 8.76 10.42 -0.78
CA VAL A 25 9.02 9.58 -1.95
C VAL A 25 8.11 10.01 -3.09
N THR A 26 8.73 10.39 -4.21
CA THR A 26 7.99 10.78 -5.42
C THR A 26 8.54 10.02 -6.62
N PHE A 27 7.71 9.92 -7.67
CA PHE A 27 8.06 9.24 -8.91
C PHE A 27 7.82 10.19 -10.06
N PRO A 28 8.89 10.67 -10.75
CA PRO A 28 8.70 11.60 -11.87
C PRO A 28 7.78 11.07 -12.96
N ASP A 29 7.82 9.77 -13.22
CA ASP A 29 7.00 9.15 -14.27
C ASP A 29 5.56 8.86 -13.82
N VAL A 30 5.31 8.86 -12.52
CA VAL A 30 4.00 8.55 -11.92
C VAL A 30 3.69 9.58 -10.84
N PRO A 31 3.34 10.82 -11.22
CA PRO A 31 3.18 11.91 -10.25
C PRO A 31 2.13 11.67 -9.16
N ALA A 32 1.14 10.83 -9.42
CA ALA A 32 0.11 10.51 -8.43
C ALA A 32 0.62 9.60 -7.30
N ALA A 33 1.75 8.91 -7.51
CA ALA A 33 2.33 8.03 -6.49
C ALA A 33 3.24 8.86 -5.59
N ILE A 34 2.77 9.14 -4.38
CA ILE A 34 3.52 9.89 -3.36
C ILE A 34 3.45 9.12 -2.06
N SER A 35 4.58 9.00 -1.38
CA SER A 35 4.64 8.32 -0.10
C SER A 35 5.69 8.96 0.80
N GLN A 36 5.90 8.38 1.96
CA GLN A 36 6.89 8.83 2.91
C GLN A 36 7.33 7.67 3.78
N GLY A 37 8.49 7.81 4.41
CA GLY A 37 8.99 6.78 5.31
C GLY A 37 10.16 7.28 6.14
N LYS A 38 10.26 6.74 7.33
CA LYS A 38 11.37 6.99 8.24
C LYS A 38 12.48 5.99 7.92
N GLY A 39 13.57 6.49 7.35
CA GLY A 39 14.67 5.66 6.86
C GLY A 39 14.43 5.15 5.44
N ILE A 40 15.51 4.71 4.81
CA ILE A 40 15.52 4.27 3.39
C ILE A 40 14.62 3.05 3.17
N ALA A 41 14.71 2.05 4.04
CA ALA A 41 13.96 0.81 3.87
C ALA A 41 12.45 1.03 3.90
N GLU A 42 11.97 1.78 4.90
CA GLU A 42 10.56 2.10 5.03
C GLU A 42 10.07 2.96 3.85
N ALA A 43 10.89 3.93 3.44
CA ALA A 43 10.59 4.78 2.29
C ALA A 43 10.42 3.96 1.01
N ILE A 44 11.30 2.99 0.76
CA ILE A 44 11.22 2.13 -0.42
C ILE A 44 9.97 1.24 -0.37
N ILE A 45 9.70 0.63 0.77
CA ILE A 45 8.52 -0.24 0.93
C ILE A 45 7.23 0.55 0.74
N ASN A 46 7.14 1.72 1.37
CA ASN A 46 5.95 2.57 1.25
C ASN A 46 5.82 3.15 -0.17
N GLY A 47 6.94 3.46 -0.82
CA GLY A 47 6.97 3.88 -2.21
C GLY A 47 6.42 2.81 -3.16
N ALA A 48 6.81 1.56 -2.95
CA ALA A 48 6.30 0.45 -3.74
C ALA A 48 4.78 0.28 -3.57
N SER A 49 4.29 0.43 -2.34
CA SER A 49 2.84 0.35 -2.07
C SER A 49 2.08 1.47 -2.78
N ALA A 50 2.59 2.71 -2.73
CA ALA A 50 1.97 3.83 -3.42
C ALA A 50 1.96 3.63 -4.93
N LEU A 51 3.07 3.16 -5.49
CA LEU A 51 3.21 2.88 -6.92
C LEU A 51 2.21 1.83 -7.36
N GLY A 52 2.09 0.74 -6.61
CA GLY A 52 1.13 -0.32 -6.90
C GLY A 52 -0.30 0.15 -6.84
N LEU A 53 -0.63 0.99 -5.87
CA LEU A 53 -1.98 1.53 -5.71
C LEU A 53 -2.41 2.38 -6.91
N VAL A 54 -1.48 3.14 -7.49
CA VAL A 54 -1.78 3.98 -8.65
C VAL A 54 -1.83 3.17 -9.95
N LEU A 55 -0.98 2.15 -10.10
CA LEU A 55 -0.77 1.48 -11.38
C LEU A 55 -1.48 0.12 -11.52
N TYR A 56 -2.03 -0.46 -10.46
CA TYR A 56 -2.56 -1.84 -10.53
C TYR A 56 -3.67 -2.00 -11.58
N ASP A 57 -4.47 -0.97 -11.81
CA ASP A 57 -5.57 -0.99 -12.77
C ASP A 57 -5.32 -0.09 -13.99
N ALA A 58 -4.11 0.40 -14.16
CA ALA A 58 -3.77 1.25 -15.29
C ALA A 58 -3.84 0.46 -16.61
N LYS A 59 -4.55 1.00 -17.58
CA LYS A 59 -4.65 0.39 -18.91
C LYS A 59 -3.36 0.51 -19.70
N SER A 60 -2.64 1.61 -19.47
CA SER A 60 -1.37 1.91 -20.12
C SER A 60 -0.39 2.36 -19.05
N LEU A 61 0.80 1.77 -19.05
CA LEU A 61 1.85 2.12 -18.09
C LEU A 61 2.71 3.27 -18.62
N PRO A 62 3.09 4.22 -17.74
CA PRO A 62 4.02 5.26 -18.13
C PRO A 62 5.36 4.70 -18.62
N GLU A 63 6.01 5.41 -19.52
CA GLU A 63 7.36 5.08 -19.94
C GLU A 63 8.33 5.38 -18.80
N ARG A 64 9.28 4.46 -18.58
CA ARG A 64 10.26 4.60 -17.51
C ARG A 64 11.39 5.52 -17.90
N SER A 65 11.66 6.54 -17.06
CA SER A 65 12.85 7.37 -17.18
C SER A 65 14.09 6.64 -16.70
N ASP A 66 15.26 7.16 -17.07
CA ASP A 66 16.53 6.64 -16.59
C ASP A 66 16.84 7.25 -15.21
N ALA A 67 17.17 6.40 -14.24
CA ALA A 67 17.46 6.85 -12.88
C ALA A 67 18.67 7.79 -12.82
N ASP A 68 19.67 7.60 -13.69
CA ASP A 68 20.84 8.47 -13.71
C ASP A 68 20.50 9.90 -14.13
N ILE A 69 19.54 10.05 -15.06
CA ILE A 69 19.05 11.36 -15.48
C ILE A 69 18.27 12.02 -14.35
N VAL A 70 17.39 11.26 -13.69
CA VAL A 70 16.61 11.75 -12.54
C VAL A 70 17.55 12.20 -11.43
N LYS A 71 18.62 11.45 -11.18
CA LYS A 71 19.62 11.78 -10.15
C LYS A 71 20.32 13.10 -10.42
N LYS A 72 20.69 13.37 -11.68
CA LYS A 72 21.34 14.63 -12.06
C LYS A 72 20.45 15.83 -11.77
N ASP A 73 19.15 15.69 -11.99
CA ASP A 73 18.19 16.75 -11.78
C ASP A 73 17.78 16.92 -10.31
N ASN A 74 18.18 16.02 -9.45
CA ASN A 74 17.76 15.98 -8.03
C ASN A 74 18.94 15.74 -7.09
N GLU A 75 19.98 16.55 -7.23
CA GLU A 75 21.15 16.47 -6.36
C GLU A 75 20.76 16.67 -4.88
N GLY A 76 21.44 15.95 -4.00
CA GLY A 76 21.16 16.01 -2.57
C GLY A 76 20.05 15.07 -2.11
N THR A 77 19.47 14.30 -3.02
CA THR A 77 18.45 13.30 -2.71
C THR A 77 18.99 11.90 -2.99
N VAL A 78 18.26 10.89 -2.52
CA VAL A 78 18.54 9.49 -2.90
C VAL A 78 17.62 9.13 -4.06
N VAL A 79 18.19 8.69 -5.16
CA VAL A 79 17.41 8.23 -6.32
C VAL A 79 17.68 6.74 -6.53
N THR A 80 16.64 5.95 -6.59
CA THR A 80 16.74 4.51 -6.83
C THR A 80 15.49 4.04 -7.57
N TYR A 81 15.61 2.92 -8.28
CA TYR A 81 14.44 2.26 -8.83
C TYR A 81 13.66 1.59 -7.70
N ILE A 82 12.36 1.75 -7.72
CA ILE A 82 11.45 1.01 -6.84
C ILE A 82 10.60 0.11 -7.71
N ALA A 83 10.56 -1.18 -7.37
CA ALA A 83 9.82 -2.18 -8.11
C ALA A 83 8.57 -2.61 -7.34
N VAL A 84 7.55 -2.99 -8.08
CA VAL A 84 6.34 -3.56 -7.51
C VAL A 84 5.73 -4.57 -8.47
N ASP A 85 5.09 -5.60 -7.93
CA ASP A 85 4.29 -6.53 -8.71
C ASP A 85 2.83 -6.02 -8.67
N LEU A 86 2.33 -5.59 -9.82
CA LEU A 86 0.99 -5.02 -9.93
C LEU A 86 -0.11 -6.05 -9.64
N ASN A 87 0.14 -7.34 -9.87
CA ASN A 87 -0.83 -8.36 -9.52
C ASN A 87 -0.94 -8.53 -7.99
N GLU A 88 0.16 -8.45 -7.27
CA GLU A 88 0.14 -8.46 -5.81
C GLU A 88 -0.53 -7.19 -5.25
N ALA A 89 -0.25 -6.03 -5.85
CA ALA A 89 -0.91 -4.78 -5.47
C ALA A 89 -2.42 -4.86 -5.65
N LYS A 90 -2.87 -5.45 -6.76
CA LYS A 90 -4.29 -5.65 -7.03
C LYS A 90 -4.96 -6.52 -5.97
N LYS A 91 -4.30 -7.59 -5.55
CA LYS A 91 -4.81 -8.47 -4.49
C LYS A 91 -5.02 -7.71 -3.19
N ASN A 92 -4.07 -6.85 -2.81
CA ASN A 92 -4.16 -6.07 -1.58
C ASN A 92 -5.30 -5.06 -1.62
N VAL A 93 -5.58 -4.48 -2.77
CA VAL A 93 -6.69 -3.52 -2.94
C VAL A 93 -8.04 -4.22 -2.96
N THR A 94 -8.12 -5.40 -3.56
CA THR A 94 -9.38 -6.12 -3.78
C THR A 94 -9.76 -7.09 -2.67
N LEU A 95 -8.96 -7.19 -1.60
CA LEU A 95 -9.32 -8.05 -0.46
C LEU A 95 -10.57 -7.48 0.22
N PRO A 96 -11.73 -8.14 0.08
CA PRO A 96 -12.99 -7.59 0.59
C PRO A 96 -13.20 -7.81 2.09
N VAL A 97 -12.43 -8.69 2.69
CA VAL A 97 -12.64 -9.11 4.07
C VAL A 97 -11.33 -9.08 4.85
N VAL A 98 -11.38 -8.42 6.01
CA VAL A 98 -10.29 -8.43 6.98
C VAL A 98 -10.72 -9.28 8.17
N LYS A 99 -9.90 -10.29 8.51
CA LYS A 99 -10.19 -11.16 9.63
C LYS A 99 -9.83 -10.46 10.94
N LYS A 100 -10.81 -10.30 11.83
CA LYS A 100 -10.61 -9.71 13.15
C LYS A 100 -11.00 -10.73 14.22
N ASN A 101 -10.18 -10.83 15.26
CA ASN A 101 -10.47 -11.66 16.41
C ASN A 101 -11.07 -10.78 17.51
N THR A 102 -12.19 -11.21 18.06
CA THR A 102 -12.86 -10.51 19.17
C THR A 102 -13.02 -11.46 20.34
N THR A 103 -13.06 -10.89 21.57
CA THR A 103 -13.27 -11.66 22.78
C THR A 103 -14.71 -11.46 23.27
N LEU A 104 -15.40 -12.55 23.58
CA LEU A 104 -16.76 -12.53 24.09
C LEU A 104 -16.83 -13.28 25.43
N PRO A 105 -17.74 -12.86 26.35
CA PRO A 105 -18.03 -13.68 27.52
C PRO A 105 -18.48 -15.08 27.09
N GLY A 106 -18.01 -16.11 27.78
CA GLY A 106 -18.26 -17.52 27.40
C GLY A 106 -19.74 -17.88 27.35
N ASP A 107 -20.53 -17.37 28.27
CA ASP A 107 -21.98 -17.62 28.32
C ASP A 107 -22.70 -16.97 27.12
N LEU A 108 -22.30 -15.78 26.73
CA LEU A 108 -22.85 -15.10 25.55
C LEU A 108 -22.49 -15.85 24.27
N ALA A 109 -21.25 -16.30 24.14
CA ALA A 109 -20.81 -17.07 23.00
C ALA A 109 -21.60 -18.38 22.86
N LYS A 110 -21.83 -19.11 23.97
CA LYS A 110 -22.61 -20.35 23.97
C LYS A 110 -24.05 -20.14 23.58
N LYS A 111 -24.68 -19.06 24.08
CA LYS A 111 -26.07 -18.71 23.70
C LYS A 111 -26.17 -18.38 22.23
N ALA A 112 -25.21 -17.64 21.70
CA ALA A 112 -25.18 -17.27 20.28
C ALA A 112 -24.99 -18.52 19.39
N GLU A 113 -24.10 -19.43 19.75
CA GLU A 113 -23.90 -20.69 19.04
C GLU A 113 -25.16 -21.55 19.06
N ALA A 114 -25.80 -21.69 20.21
CA ALA A 114 -27.05 -22.45 20.36
C ALA A 114 -28.20 -21.86 19.54
N ALA A 115 -28.21 -20.56 19.34
CA ALA A 115 -29.19 -19.88 18.51
C ALA A 115 -28.86 -19.94 17.01
N GLY A 116 -27.71 -20.52 16.63
CA GLY A 116 -27.30 -20.62 15.25
C GLY A 116 -26.86 -19.30 14.62
N ILE A 117 -26.39 -18.35 15.44
CA ILE A 117 -25.98 -17.02 14.98
C ILE A 117 -24.63 -17.10 14.25
N ASN A 118 -24.58 -16.49 13.07
CA ASN A 118 -23.34 -16.29 12.33
C ASN A 118 -22.60 -15.07 12.89
N PHE A 119 -21.50 -15.29 13.62
CA PHE A 119 -20.76 -14.21 14.28
C PHE A 119 -20.21 -13.16 13.28
N SER A 120 -19.67 -13.61 12.16
CA SER A 120 -19.11 -12.70 11.16
C SER A 120 -20.18 -11.80 10.56
N GLN A 121 -21.32 -12.35 10.23
CA GLN A 121 -22.45 -11.59 9.67
C GLN A 121 -23.01 -10.60 10.68
N THR A 122 -23.17 -11.04 11.93
CA THR A 122 -23.68 -10.18 13.00
C THR A 122 -22.74 -9.00 13.27
N LEU A 123 -21.43 -9.24 13.29
CA LEU A 123 -20.44 -8.19 13.48
C LEU A 123 -20.50 -7.19 12.33
N LYS A 124 -20.58 -7.66 11.09
CA LYS A 124 -20.69 -6.81 9.91
C LYS A 124 -21.91 -5.89 10.01
N GLU A 125 -23.06 -6.46 10.33
CA GLU A 125 -24.31 -5.70 10.46
C GLU A 125 -24.23 -4.65 11.58
N ALA A 126 -23.64 -5.01 12.72
CA ALA A 126 -23.49 -4.10 13.84
C ALA A 126 -22.58 -2.92 13.47
N LEU A 127 -21.47 -3.17 12.76
CA LEU A 127 -20.55 -2.12 12.33
C LEU A 127 -21.20 -1.22 11.28
N GLU A 128 -21.95 -1.76 10.35
CA GLU A 128 -22.67 -0.98 9.35
C GLU A 128 -23.67 -0.02 10.00
N LYS A 129 -24.40 -0.47 11.02
CA LYS A 129 -25.32 0.38 11.79
C LYS A 129 -24.59 1.49 12.54
N LYS A 130 -23.45 1.21 13.12
CA LYS A 130 -22.66 2.18 13.88
C LYS A 130 -22.08 3.29 13.01
N LEU A 131 -21.77 2.97 11.77
CA LEU A 131 -21.13 3.90 10.84
C LEU A 131 -22.13 4.73 10.00
N ASN A 132 -23.38 4.35 9.97
CA ASN A 132 -24.43 5.07 9.24
C ASN A 132 -25.04 6.19 10.07
#